data_81562550c0e2da13212237c44b4ba0bd
#
_entry.id   81562550c0e2da13212237c44b4ba0bd
#
_cell.length_a   1.000
_cell.length_b   1.000
_cell.length_c   1.000
_cell.angle_alpha   90.00
_cell.angle_beta   90.00
_cell.angle_gamma   90.00
#
_symmetry.space_group_name_H-M   'P 1'
#
loop_
_entity.id
_entity.type
_entity.pdbx_description
1 polymer ?
#
loop_
_entity_poly.entity_id
_entity_poly.type
_entity_poly.pdbx_seq_one_letter_code
_entity_poly.pdbx_strand_id
1 'polypeptide(L)'
;MQPLFVRALKAQLVLLITSMMFFTTGCEDDDHDHDDHTDAEGFVLENESGTEVYREFEGAIVTSNLTLSVGDTLELSVHFLDHDGDEIEHEDEEGEEDELSVSGFNAEIAIVSVEEHEEGEEEYHEMAIHVIGVSAGSTEFKLELMHDEHADYTSTNNVPVTVTSGN
;
A
#
# COMPACT_ATOMS: atom_id res chain seq x y z
N MET A 1 56.68 -52.13 1.89
CA MET A 1 57.01 -50.89 2.62
C MET A 1 56.67 -49.72 1.71
N GLN A 2 55.63 -48.99 2.00
CA GLN A 2 55.27 -47.77 1.22
C GLN A 2 56.15 -46.61 1.71
N PRO A 3 56.71 -45.80 0.79
CA PRO A 3 57.59 -44.70 1.16
C PRO A 3 56.85 -43.66 2.00
N LEU A 4 57.55 -43.10 2.97
CA LEU A 4 57.00 -42.09 3.93
C LEU A 4 56.28 -40.92 3.27
N PHE A 5 56.66 -40.55 2.05
CA PHE A 5 56.05 -39.49 1.26
C PHE A 5 54.58 -39.75 0.91
N VAL A 6 54.21 -41.00 0.62
CA VAL A 6 52.85 -41.37 0.24
C VAL A 6 51.90 -41.30 1.47
N ARG A 7 52.44 -41.52 2.67
CA ARG A 7 51.70 -41.44 3.92
C ARG A 7 51.42 -39.97 4.32
N ALA A 8 52.39 -39.10 4.09
CA ALA A 8 52.23 -37.67 4.35
C ALA A 8 51.18 -37.02 3.42
N LEU A 9 51.19 -37.41 2.13
CA LEU A 9 50.23 -36.88 1.14
C LEU A 9 48.79 -37.31 1.43
N LYS A 10 48.60 -38.57 1.89
CA LYS A 10 47.28 -39.07 2.29
C LYS A 10 46.76 -38.40 3.56
N ALA A 11 47.62 -38.10 4.52
CA ALA A 11 47.23 -37.38 5.74
C ALA A 11 46.86 -35.94 5.46
N GLN A 12 47.53 -35.23 4.54
CA GLN A 12 47.17 -33.88 4.13
C GLN A 12 45.88 -33.85 3.33
N LEU A 13 45.63 -34.85 2.47
CA LEU A 13 44.38 -34.92 1.70
C LEU A 13 43.17 -35.14 2.61
N VAL A 14 43.28 -35.99 3.64
CA VAL A 14 42.21 -36.23 4.61
C VAL A 14 41.95 -34.98 5.46
N LEU A 15 42.99 -34.24 5.85
CA LEU A 15 42.84 -33.01 6.62
C LEU A 15 42.18 -31.90 5.81
N LEU A 16 42.42 -31.84 4.49
CA LEU A 16 41.86 -30.86 3.59
C LEU A 16 40.36 -31.13 3.31
N ILE A 17 39.97 -32.41 3.25
CA ILE A 17 38.56 -32.83 3.06
C ILE A 17 37.76 -32.61 4.35
N THR A 18 38.35 -32.82 5.55
CA THR A 18 37.64 -32.55 6.81
C THR A 18 37.50 -31.08 7.11
N SER A 19 38.37 -30.20 6.59
CA SER A 19 38.24 -28.74 6.73
C SER A 19 37.17 -28.15 5.85
N MET A 20 36.74 -28.84 4.78
CA MET A 20 35.75 -28.37 3.84
C MET A 20 34.31 -28.70 4.25
N MET A 21 34.11 -29.49 5.32
CA MET A 21 32.79 -29.90 5.81
C MET A 21 32.24 -29.01 6.93
N PHE A 22 32.95 -27.95 7.33
CA PHE A 22 32.51 -27.07 8.41
C PHE A 22 31.99 -25.68 7.95
N PHE A 23 31.78 -25.46 6.64
CA PHE A 23 31.19 -24.25 6.11
C PHE A 23 29.80 -24.47 5.47
N THR A 24 29.04 -25.43 5.97
CA THR A 24 27.59 -25.34 5.87
C THR A 24 27.07 -24.65 7.15
N THR A 25 27.37 -23.37 7.32
CA THR A 25 26.49 -22.55 8.08
C THR A 25 25.21 -22.56 7.27
N GLY A 26 24.18 -23.28 7.75
CA GLY A 26 22.84 -23.09 7.29
C GLY A 26 22.55 -21.58 7.34
N CYS A 27 22.14 -21.02 6.22
CA CYS A 27 21.16 -19.98 6.30
C CYS A 27 20.01 -20.63 7.07
N GLU A 28 19.83 -20.24 8.31
CA GLU A 28 18.50 -20.20 8.85
C GLU A 28 17.82 -19.21 7.88
N ASP A 29 16.99 -19.74 7.00
CA ASP A 29 15.91 -18.97 6.45
C ASP A 29 15.14 -18.58 7.72
N ASP A 30 15.38 -17.36 8.20
CA ASP A 30 14.41 -16.66 8.95
C ASP A 30 13.22 -16.59 7.97
N ASP A 31 12.31 -17.55 8.10
CA ASP A 31 10.93 -17.36 7.71
C ASP A 31 10.45 -16.19 8.60
N HIS A 32 10.83 -14.97 8.20
CA HIS A 32 10.00 -13.85 8.49
C HIS A 32 8.70 -14.19 7.78
N ASP A 33 7.73 -14.62 8.56
CA ASP A 33 6.35 -14.43 8.21
C ASP A 33 6.31 -12.97 7.72
N HIS A 34 6.33 -12.80 6.41
CA HIS A 34 5.96 -11.55 5.80
C HIS A 34 4.49 -11.48 6.15
N ASP A 35 4.19 -10.71 7.18
CA ASP A 35 2.86 -10.20 7.38
C ASP A 35 2.37 -9.81 5.99
N ASP A 36 1.22 -10.32 5.60
CA ASP A 36 0.67 -10.16 4.26
C ASP A 36 0.39 -8.66 4.05
N HIS A 37 1.45 -7.91 3.74
CA HIS A 37 1.33 -6.51 3.33
C HIS A 37 0.47 -6.48 2.08
N THR A 38 -0.50 -5.63 2.08
CA THR A 38 -1.40 -5.42 0.94
C THR A 38 -0.58 -5.01 -0.28
N ASP A 39 -0.35 -5.94 -1.21
CA ASP A 39 0.36 -5.69 -2.48
C ASP A 39 -0.54 -4.90 -3.44
N ALA A 40 -0.93 -3.68 -3.05
CA ALA A 40 -1.77 -2.83 -3.89
C ALA A 40 -0.97 -2.24 -5.06
N GLU A 41 -1.45 -2.45 -6.28
CA GLU A 41 -0.91 -1.91 -7.53
C GLU A 41 -1.67 -0.66 -8.00
N GLY A 42 -2.75 -0.31 -7.31
CA GLY A 42 -3.57 0.85 -7.61
C GLY A 42 -4.74 1.04 -6.68
N PHE A 43 -5.58 2.02 -6.98
CA PHE A 43 -6.83 2.27 -6.25
C PHE A 43 -7.89 2.95 -7.11
N VAL A 44 -9.13 2.85 -6.65
CA VAL A 44 -10.31 3.50 -7.24
C VAL A 44 -10.97 4.37 -6.19
N LEU A 45 -11.46 5.55 -6.60
CA LEU A 45 -12.40 6.35 -5.84
C LEU A 45 -13.76 6.30 -6.51
N GLU A 46 -14.77 5.86 -5.76
CA GLU A 46 -16.15 5.79 -6.21
C GLU A 46 -17.03 6.74 -5.39
N ASN A 47 -18.02 7.31 -6.03
CA ASN A 47 -19.01 8.12 -5.31
C ASN A 47 -20.17 7.25 -4.80
N GLU A 48 -21.05 7.79 -3.95
CA GLU A 48 -22.23 7.11 -3.37
C GLU A 48 -23.11 6.34 -4.38
N SER A 49 -23.00 6.63 -5.67
CA SER A 49 -23.73 5.92 -6.72
C SER A 49 -22.95 4.78 -7.36
N GLY A 50 -21.75 4.44 -6.86
CA GLY A 50 -20.84 3.45 -7.43
C GLY A 50 -20.24 3.90 -8.76
N THR A 51 -20.10 5.23 -8.97
CA THR A 51 -19.47 5.75 -10.17
C THR A 51 -18.01 6.10 -9.88
N GLU A 52 -17.10 5.48 -10.64
CA GLU A 52 -15.68 5.76 -10.59
C GLU A 52 -15.39 7.21 -10.99
N VAL A 53 -14.78 7.98 -10.08
CA VAL A 53 -14.38 9.37 -10.31
C VAL A 53 -12.88 9.53 -10.46
N TYR A 54 -12.11 8.57 -9.92
CA TYR A 54 -10.67 8.48 -10.11
C TYR A 54 -10.24 7.00 -10.09
N ARG A 55 -9.27 6.66 -10.93
CA ARG A 55 -8.58 5.37 -10.93
C ARG A 55 -7.13 5.55 -11.29
N GLU A 56 -6.26 5.01 -10.45
CA GLU A 56 -4.85 4.79 -10.72
C GLU A 56 -4.57 3.29 -10.69
N PHE A 57 -3.83 2.80 -11.69
CA PHE A 57 -3.42 1.40 -11.75
C PHE A 57 -2.04 1.27 -12.40
N GLU A 58 -1.13 0.49 -11.81
CA GLU A 58 0.27 0.33 -12.24
C GLU A 58 0.98 1.68 -12.48
N GLY A 59 0.70 2.66 -11.63
CA GLY A 59 1.26 4.01 -11.72
C GLY A 59 0.70 4.90 -12.84
N ALA A 60 -0.32 4.44 -13.57
CA ALA A 60 -0.98 5.23 -14.61
C ALA A 60 -2.37 5.70 -14.18
N ILE A 61 -2.70 6.98 -14.43
CA ILE A 61 -4.05 7.49 -14.24
C ILE A 61 -4.93 6.96 -15.37
N VAL A 62 -5.96 6.18 -15.03
CA VAL A 62 -6.96 5.60 -15.95
C VAL A 62 -8.19 6.49 -16.05
N THR A 63 -8.69 6.95 -14.91
CA THR A 63 -9.84 7.85 -14.79
C THR A 63 -9.47 9.04 -13.91
N SER A 64 -9.94 10.27 -14.27
CA SER A 64 -9.69 11.47 -13.48
C SER A 64 -10.80 12.50 -13.75
N ASN A 65 -11.91 12.41 -12.98
CA ASN A 65 -13.11 13.22 -13.14
C ASN A 65 -13.61 13.83 -11.82
N LEU A 66 -12.72 13.97 -10.81
CA LEU A 66 -13.11 14.47 -9.49
C LEU A 66 -13.38 15.98 -9.54
N THR A 67 -14.67 16.32 -9.67
CA THR A 67 -15.13 17.70 -9.78
C THR A 67 -16.37 17.92 -8.89
N LEU A 68 -16.36 19.03 -8.14
CA LEU A 68 -17.47 19.42 -7.27
C LEU A 68 -17.66 20.96 -7.32
N SER A 69 -18.77 21.47 -6.77
CA SER A 69 -19.01 22.91 -6.65
C SER A 69 -18.58 23.43 -5.28
N VAL A 70 -18.38 24.73 -5.19
CA VAL A 70 -18.18 25.39 -3.88
C VAL A 70 -19.37 25.12 -2.95
N GLY A 71 -19.11 24.58 -1.78
CA GLY A 71 -20.09 24.21 -0.77
C GLY A 71 -20.61 22.77 -0.87
N ASP A 72 -20.26 22.04 -1.93
CA ASP A 72 -20.58 20.62 -2.03
C ASP A 72 -19.61 19.79 -1.18
N THR A 73 -20.09 18.65 -0.69
CA THR A 73 -19.30 17.59 -0.08
C THR A 73 -19.51 16.32 -0.90
N LEU A 74 -18.44 15.66 -1.26
CA LEU A 74 -18.45 14.32 -1.86
C LEU A 74 -17.90 13.34 -0.85
N GLU A 75 -18.61 12.26 -0.63
CA GLU A 75 -18.13 11.07 0.03
C GLU A 75 -17.68 10.10 -1.05
N LEU A 76 -16.47 9.57 -0.90
CA LEU A 76 -15.84 8.70 -1.88
C LEU A 76 -15.34 7.46 -1.19
N SER A 77 -15.86 6.29 -1.58
CA SER A 77 -15.30 4.99 -1.19
C SER A 77 -13.93 4.80 -1.83
N VAL A 78 -13.02 4.17 -1.12
CA VAL A 78 -11.66 3.88 -1.56
C VAL A 78 -11.49 2.37 -1.65
N HIS A 79 -11.19 1.87 -2.85
CA HIS A 79 -10.94 0.46 -3.10
C HIS A 79 -9.52 0.29 -3.63
N PHE A 80 -8.69 -0.50 -2.94
CA PHE A 80 -7.35 -0.83 -3.41
C PHE A 80 -7.42 -2.00 -4.39
N LEU A 81 -6.49 -2.04 -5.34
CA LEU A 81 -6.48 -3.00 -6.44
C LEU A 81 -5.21 -3.83 -6.40
N ASP A 82 -5.36 -5.13 -6.57
CA ASP A 82 -4.26 -6.08 -6.73
C ASP A 82 -3.61 -5.99 -8.13
N HIS A 83 -2.65 -6.86 -8.41
CA HIS A 83 -1.91 -6.93 -9.68
C HIS A 83 -2.77 -7.33 -10.90
N ASP A 84 -3.92 -7.94 -10.70
CA ASP A 84 -4.89 -8.26 -11.75
C ASP A 84 -5.92 -7.14 -11.96
N GLY A 85 -5.90 -6.12 -11.08
CA GLY A 85 -6.81 -4.99 -11.06
C GLY A 85 -8.16 -5.30 -10.42
N ASP A 86 -8.23 -6.40 -9.68
CA ASP A 86 -9.36 -6.78 -8.85
C ASP A 86 -9.27 -6.08 -7.49
N GLU A 87 -10.40 -5.84 -6.83
CA GLU A 87 -10.45 -5.21 -5.51
C GLU A 87 -9.89 -6.13 -4.44
N ILE A 88 -9.03 -5.57 -3.59
CA ILE A 88 -8.49 -6.27 -2.43
C ILE A 88 -9.54 -6.17 -1.32
N GLU A 89 -10.06 -7.33 -0.89
CA GLU A 89 -10.95 -7.39 0.28
C GLU A 89 -10.09 -7.30 1.55
N HIS A 90 -10.27 -6.24 2.32
CA HIS A 90 -9.63 -6.10 3.63
C HIS A 90 -10.41 -6.97 4.62
N GLU A 91 -9.82 -8.09 5.05
CA GLU A 91 -10.34 -8.89 6.15
C GLU A 91 -9.77 -8.31 7.45
N ASP A 92 -10.64 -7.80 8.32
CA ASP A 92 -10.26 -7.34 9.65
C ASP A 92 -9.75 -8.53 10.48
N GLU A 93 -8.44 -8.80 10.42
CA GLU A 93 -7.82 -9.70 11.37
C GLU A 93 -7.67 -8.99 12.72
N GLU A 94 -8.02 -9.69 13.83
CA GLU A 94 -8.04 -9.10 15.17
C GLU A 94 -6.68 -8.46 15.54
N GLY A 95 -6.55 -7.13 15.35
CA GLY A 95 -5.45 -6.33 15.89
C GLY A 95 -4.61 -5.57 14.88
N GLU A 96 -4.89 -5.64 13.61
CA GLU A 96 -4.20 -4.88 12.56
C GLU A 96 -5.24 -4.08 11.78
N GLU A 97 -5.23 -2.76 11.95
CA GLU A 97 -6.18 -1.85 11.29
C GLU A 97 -5.45 -1.10 10.20
N ASP A 98 -5.90 -1.30 8.95
CA ASP A 98 -5.48 -0.47 7.84
C ASP A 98 -6.13 0.91 7.95
N GLU A 99 -5.34 1.97 7.89
CA GLU A 99 -5.82 3.35 7.96
C GLU A 99 -5.54 4.10 6.66
N LEU A 100 -6.46 4.98 6.25
CA LEU A 100 -6.20 5.91 5.18
C LEU A 100 -5.46 7.15 5.68
N SER A 101 -4.55 7.67 4.86
CA SER A 101 -3.92 8.97 5.06
C SER A 101 -4.05 9.82 3.79
N VAL A 102 -4.35 11.12 3.95
CA VAL A 102 -4.44 12.07 2.85
C VAL A 102 -3.60 13.31 3.14
N SER A 103 -2.86 13.77 2.13
CA SER A 103 -1.95 14.90 2.28
C SER A 103 -1.80 15.74 1.00
N GLY A 104 -1.17 16.91 1.09
CA GLY A 104 -0.75 17.71 -0.07
C GLY A 104 -1.81 18.63 -0.67
N PHE A 105 -3.07 18.58 -0.24
CA PHE A 105 -4.14 19.45 -0.75
C PHE A 105 -4.02 20.90 -0.25
N ASN A 106 -4.58 21.83 -1.05
CA ASN A 106 -4.73 23.22 -0.63
C ASN A 106 -6.12 23.45 -0.01
N ALA A 107 -6.17 23.56 1.32
CA ALA A 107 -7.40 23.73 2.08
C ALA A 107 -8.18 25.04 1.76
N GLU A 108 -7.58 26.01 1.07
CA GLU A 108 -8.31 27.19 0.57
C GLU A 108 -9.16 26.87 -0.66
N ILE A 109 -8.91 25.74 -1.35
CA ILE A 109 -9.64 25.30 -2.55
C ILE A 109 -10.54 24.12 -2.21
N ALA A 110 -10.00 23.08 -1.62
CA ALA A 110 -10.76 21.92 -1.13
C ALA A 110 -10.16 21.37 0.15
N ILE A 111 -11.00 20.86 1.06
CA ILE A 111 -10.58 20.08 2.23
C ILE A 111 -10.80 18.61 1.88
N VAL A 112 -9.79 17.78 2.14
CA VAL A 112 -9.87 16.33 2.02
C VAL A 112 -9.61 15.74 3.40
N SER A 113 -10.50 14.87 3.87
CA SER A 113 -10.36 14.18 5.16
C SER A 113 -10.77 12.73 5.02
N VAL A 114 -10.13 11.88 5.80
CA VAL A 114 -10.53 10.47 5.96
C VAL A 114 -11.78 10.41 6.83
N GLU A 115 -12.66 9.47 6.58
CA GLU A 115 -13.77 9.17 7.46
C GLU A 115 -13.25 8.44 8.70
N GLU A 116 -13.56 9.01 9.88
CA GLU A 116 -13.20 8.39 11.16
C GLU A 116 -14.31 7.43 11.59
N HIS A 117 -13.99 6.16 11.80
CA HIS A 117 -14.94 5.18 12.33
C HIS A 117 -15.05 5.32 13.84
N GLU A 118 -16.29 5.30 14.37
CA GLU A 118 -16.52 5.23 15.82
C GLU A 118 -16.33 3.78 16.29
N GLU A 119 -15.51 3.59 17.34
CA GLU A 119 -15.28 2.28 17.95
C GLU A 119 -16.62 1.61 18.36
N GLY A 120 -16.98 0.49 17.76
CA GLY A 120 -18.06 -0.37 18.21
C GLY A 120 -19.11 -0.80 17.19
N GLU A 121 -18.99 -0.46 15.93
CA GLU A 121 -19.88 -0.97 14.88
C GLU A 121 -19.20 -2.15 14.17
N GLU A 122 -19.71 -3.37 14.43
CA GLU A 122 -19.26 -4.63 13.80
C GLU A 122 -19.83 -4.74 12.36
N GLU A 123 -19.64 -3.72 11.52
CA GLU A 123 -20.00 -3.76 10.10
C GLU A 123 -18.73 -3.54 9.28
N TYR A 124 -18.62 -4.23 8.11
CA TYR A 124 -17.52 -4.13 7.16
C TYR A 124 -17.09 -2.68 6.98
N HIS A 125 -15.85 -2.38 7.34
CA HIS A 125 -15.31 -1.03 7.29
C HIS A 125 -14.96 -0.69 5.84
N GLU A 126 -15.89 -0.04 5.14
CA GLU A 126 -15.61 0.54 3.84
C GLU A 126 -14.73 1.78 4.03
N MET A 127 -13.52 1.77 3.49
CA MET A 127 -12.62 2.92 3.56
C MET A 127 -13.20 4.07 2.76
N ALA A 128 -13.32 5.26 3.36
CA ALA A 128 -13.89 6.41 2.69
C ALA A 128 -13.15 7.73 3.01
N ILE A 129 -13.25 8.66 2.07
CA ILE A 129 -12.78 10.04 2.23
C ILE A 129 -13.88 11.04 1.90
N HIS A 130 -13.84 12.17 2.58
CA HIS A 130 -14.68 13.33 2.27
C HIS A 130 -13.89 14.41 1.52
N VAL A 131 -14.47 14.94 0.45
CA VAL A 131 -13.90 16.07 -0.30
C VAL A 131 -14.90 17.22 -0.26
N ILE A 132 -14.50 18.34 0.36
CA ILE A 132 -15.34 19.53 0.54
C ILE A 132 -14.82 20.67 -0.34
N GLY A 133 -15.66 21.20 -1.22
CA GLY A 133 -15.35 22.35 -2.08
C GLY A 133 -15.40 23.68 -1.31
N VAL A 134 -14.25 24.35 -1.15
CA VAL A 134 -14.13 25.60 -0.39
C VAL A 134 -14.18 26.84 -1.29
N SER A 135 -13.39 26.85 -2.35
CA SER A 135 -13.38 27.96 -3.34
C SER A 135 -13.07 27.42 -4.73
N ALA A 136 -13.53 28.14 -5.76
CA ALA A 136 -13.29 27.74 -7.14
C ALA A 136 -11.78 27.74 -7.46
N GLY A 137 -11.31 26.63 -8.03
CA GLY A 137 -9.90 26.42 -8.34
C GLY A 137 -9.58 24.94 -8.54
N SER A 138 -8.30 24.61 -8.57
CA SER A 138 -7.84 23.23 -8.62
C SER A 138 -6.79 23.00 -7.55
N THR A 139 -6.83 21.82 -6.94
CA THR A 139 -5.84 21.30 -6.01
C THR A 139 -5.61 19.83 -6.31
N GLU A 140 -4.72 19.19 -5.59
CA GLU A 140 -4.44 17.77 -5.70
C GLU A 140 -4.08 17.23 -4.32
N PHE A 141 -4.25 15.93 -4.11
CA PHE A 141 -3.83 15.28 -2.86
C PHE A 141 -3.16 13.95 -3.14
N LYS A 142 -2.38 13.48 -2.16
CA LYS A 142 -1.86 12.11 -2.09
C LYS A 142 -2.74 11.28 -1.19
N LEU A 143 -2.92 10.01 -1.59
CA LEU A 143 -3.56 8.97 -0.80
C LEU A 143 -2.52 7.94 -0.39
N GLU A 144 -2.59 7.48 0.85
CA GLU A 144 -1.74 6.43 1.40
C GLU A 144 -2.61 5.44 2.17
N LEU A 145 -2.32 4.15 2.02
CA LEU A 145 -2.79 3.09 2.89
C LEU A 145 -1.72 2.86 3.93
N MET A 146 -2.08 3.02 5.19
CA MET A 146 -1.18 2.89 6.33
C MET A 146 -1.49 1.60 7.07
N HIS A 147 -0.45 0.85 7.37
CA HIS A 147 -0.49 -0.29 8.27
C HIS A 147 0.44 0.01 9.44
N ASP A 148 -0.08 0.06 10.67
CA ASP A 148 0.64 0.56 11.85
C ASP A 148 1.21 1.98 11.62
N GLU A 149 2.50 2.12 11.52
CA GLU A 149 3.21 3.40 11.27
C GLU A 149 3.86 3.44 9.88
N HIS A 150 3.55 2.48 8.98
CA HIS A 150 4.14 2.35 7.66
C HIS A 150 3.09 2.59 6.58
N ALA A 151 3.50 3.16 5.45
CA ALA A 151 2.67 3.20 4.26
C ALA A 151 2.89 1.93 3.45
N ASP A 152 1.89 1.07 3.36
CA ASP A 152 1.90 -0.11 2.51
C ASP A 152 1.66 0.26 1.05
N TYR A 153 0.84 1.28 0.84
CA TYR A 153 0.65 1.87 -0.48
C TYR A 153 0.70 3.40 -0.41
N THR A 154 1.34 4.00 -1.39
CA THR A 154 1.31 5.45 -1.61
C THR A 154 0.96 5.73 -3.07
N SER A 155 -0.08 6.52 -3.31
CA SER A 155 -0.49 6.88 -4.68
C SER A 155 0.71 7.40 -5.50
N THR A 156 0.95 6.82 -6.66
CA THR A 156 2.06 7.21 -7.54
C THR A 156 1.85 8.63 -8.07
N ASN A 157 0.60 8.95 -8.43
CA ASN A 157 0.21 10.27 -8.88
C ASN A 157 -0.57 11.00 -7.78
N ASN A 158 -0.54 12.33 -7.84
CA ASN A 158 -1.47 13.12 -7.03
C ASN A 158 -2.87 13.07 -7.67
N VAL A 159 -3.90 12.94 -6.83
CA VAL A 159 -5.30 12.92 -7.25
C VAL A 159 -5.77 14.36 -7.50
N PRO A 160 -6.09 14.77 -8.73
CA PRO A 160 -6.51 16.14 -9.00
C PRO A 160 -7.97 16.36 -8.62
N VAL A 161 -8.23 17.51 -7.98
CA VAL A 161 -9.56 17.96 -7.57
C VAL A 161 -9.85 19.29 -8.26
N THR A 162 -11.01 19.41 -8.89
CA THR A 162 -11.48 20.67 -9.47
C THR A 162 -12.74 21.15 -8.74
N VAL A 163 -12.67 22.35 -8.18
CA VAL A 163 -13.81 23.02 -7.55
C VAL A 163 -14.33 24.12 -8.48
N THR A 164 -15.59 24.02 -8.84
CA THR A 164 -16.26 25.01 -9.71
C THR A 164 -17.07 26.00 -8.86
N SER A 165 -17.23 27.24 -9.35
CA SER A 165 -18.19 28.17 -8.72
C SER A 165 -19.61 27.60 -8.89
N GLY A 166 -20.30 27.35 -7.79
CA GLY A 166 -21.70 26.96 -7.82
C GLY A 166 -22.55 28.00 -8.63
N ASN A 167 -23.57 27.52 -9.29
CA ASN A 167 -24.52 28.38 -10.03
C ASN A 167 -25.44 29.10 -9.06
#